data_22ad7eb9d80a89baf665881e833b0354
#
_entry.id   22ad7eb9d80a89baf665881e833b0354
#
_cell.length_a   1.000
_cell.length_b   1.000
_cell.length_c   1.000
_cell.angle_alpha   90.00
_cell.angle_beta   90.00
_cell.angle_gamma   90.00
#
_symmetry.space_group_name_H-M   'P 1'
#
loop_
_entity.id
_entity.type
_entity.pdbx_description
1 polymer ?
#
loop_
_entity_poly.entity_id
_entity_poly.type
_entity_poly.pdbx_seq_one_letter_code
_entity_poly.pdbx_strand_id
1 'polypeptide(L)'
;MRRSLLVLGLLLATAPALAAMQAKPIEWKVGKERFSGYVVYDDASKDKRPGLVMVPNWMGVTKDSVERAKAIAGDDYVILIADVYGKGNRPKNAKQAGALAGSLRGDDRTRLRARMQGALATLKAQAAKVPLDADRIGAFGFCFGGSAVLE
;
A
#
# COMPACT_ATOMS: atom_id res chain seq x y z
N MET A 1 43.25 -27.55 -46.92
CA MET A 1 43.04 -27.59 -45.47
C MET A 1 41.93 -26.57 -45.14
N ARG A 2 40.70 -27.03 -44.92
CA ARG A 2 39.52 -26.21 -44.58
C ARG A 2 39.38 -26.18 -43.06
N ARG A 3 39.57 -25.01 -42.41
CA ARG A 3 39.31 -24.81 -40.98
C ARG A 3 37.83 -24.46 -40.79
N SER A 4 37.06 -25.42 -40.29
CA SER A 4 35.68 -25.16 -39.82
C SER A 4 35.72 -24.45 -38.46
N LEU A 5 35.25 -23.21 -38.42
CA LEU A 5 34.99 -22.47 -37.18
C LEU A 5 33.62 -22.89 -36.65
N LEU A 6 33.59 -23.66 -35.57
CA LEU A 6 32.41 -23.94 -34.79
C LEU A 6 32.10 -22.67 -33.95
N VAL A 7 31.03 -21.95 -34.32
CA VAL A 7 30.47 -20.86 -33.49
C VAL A 7 29.56 -21.51 -32.46
N LEU A 8 30.04 -21.58 -31.23
CA LEU A 8 29.26 -22.00 -30.05
C LEU A 8 28.33 -20.89 -29.64
N GLY A 9 27.08 -20.93 -30.07
CA GLY A 9 26.06 -19.97 -29.64
C GLY A 9 25.69 -20.16 -28.18
N LEU A 10 26.05 -19.20 -27.32
CA LEU A 10 25.66 -19.15 -25.91
C LEU A 10 24.18 -18.76 -25.81
N LEU A 11 23.30 -19.72 -25.65
CA LEU A 11 21.88 -19.50 -25.31
C LEU A 11 21.82 -18.97 -23.87
N LEU A 12 21.70 -17.66 -23.71
CA LEU A 12 21.29 -17.05 -22.44
C LEU A 12 19.84 -17.43 -22.17
N ALA A 13 19.63 -18.44 -21.33
CA ALA A 13 18.31 -18.74 -20.76
C ALA A 13 17.91 -17.61 -19.81
N THR A 14 17.05 -16.70 -20.26
CA THR A 14 16.39 -15.73 -19.38
C THR A 14 15.43 -16.51 -18.48
N ALA A 15 15.82 -16.77 -17.23
CA ALA A 15 14.90 -17.27 -16.23
C ALA A 15 13.73 -16.27 -16.10
N PRO A 16 12.46 -16.72 -16.13
CA PRO A 16 11.34 -15.83 -15.84
C PRO A 16 11.53 -15.26 -14.44
N ALA A 17 11.53 -13.93 -14.31
CA ALA A 17 11.50 -13.30 -13.01
C ALA A 17 10.23 -13.79 -12.31
N LEU A 18 10.39 -14.56 -11.22
CA LEU A 18 9.27 -15.00 -10.41
C LEU A 18 8.54 -13.75 -9.93
N ALA A 19 7.27 -13.65 -10.30
CA ALA A 19 6.36 -12.65 -9.79
C ALA A 19 6.47 -12.59 -8.27
N ALA A 20 6.79 -11.42 -7.71
CA ALA A 20 6.93 -11.27 -6.28
C ALA A 20 6.00 -10.17 -5.79
N MET A 21 5.11 -10.54 -4.86
CA MET A 21 4.28 -9.60 -4.15
C MET A 21 5.15 -8.62 -3.36
N GLN A 22 5.15 -7.36 -3.76
CA GLN A 22 5.90 -6.29 -3.13
C GLN A 22 5.11 -5.66 -2.00
N ALA A 23 5.79 -5.25 -0.93
CA ALA A 23 5.26 -4.37 0.12
C ALA A 23 6.32 -3.32 0.43
N LYS A 24 6.27 -2.20 -0.28
CA LYS A 24 7.26 -1.13 -0.18
C LYS A 24 6.82 -0.10 0.86
N PRO A 25 7.66 0.20 1.87
CA PRO A 25 7.35 1.25 2.84
C PRO A 25 7.26 2.60 2.14
N ILE A 26 6.32 3.42 2.59
CA ILE A 26 6.11 4.77 2.09
C ILE A 26 5.81 5.72 3.24
N GLU A 27 6.24 6.96 3.09
CA GLU A 27 5.92 8.04 4.02
C GLU A 27 5.28 9.21 3.27
N TRP A 28 4.40 9.92 3.97
CA TRP A 28 3.79 11.16 3.48
C TRP A 28 3.54 12.14 4.61
N LYS A 29 3.08 13.33 4.24
CA LYS A 29 2.73 14.39 5.20
C LYS A 29 1.31 14.89 4.96
N VAL A 30 0.65 15.26 6.04
CA VAL A 30 -0.59 16.04 6.04
C VAL A 30 -0.36 17.23 6.98
N GLY A 31 -0.25 18.41 6.43
CA GLY A 31 0.23 19.57 7.21
C GLY A 31 1.63 19.31 7.78
N LYS A 32 1.75 19.43 9.11
CA LYS A 32 3.01 19.17 9.84
C LYS A 32 3.18 17.72 10.28
N GLU A 33 2.14 16.91 10.20
CA GLU A 33 2.15 15.50 10.65
C GLU A 33 2.74 14.58 9.58
N ARG A 34 3.48 13.57 10.04
CA ARG A 34 4.06 12.52 9.18
C ARG A 34 3.31 11.22 9.37
N PHE A 35 3.16 10.50 8.30
CA PHE A 35 2.48 9.19 8.25
C PHE A 35 3.40 8.17 7.57
N SER A 36 3.18 6.88 7.86
CA SER A 36 3.94 5.80 7.25
C SER A 36 3.06 4.58 7.02
N GLY A 37 3.13 4.03 5.84
CA GLY A 37 2.37 2.84 5.44
C GLY A 37 3.15 1.99 4.45
N TYR A 38 2.44 1.23 3.64
CA TYR A 38 3.03 0.40 2.59
C TYR A 38 2.23 0.50 1.30
N VAL A 39 2.94 0.51 0.19
CA VAL A 39 2.35 0.24 -1.13
C VAL A 39 2.57 -1.23 -1.44
N VAL A 40 1.48 -1.95 -1.68
CA VAL A 40 1.46 -3.39 -1.92
C VAL A 40 0.96 -3.67 -3.32
N TYR A 41 1.70 -4.45 -4.09
CA TYR A 41 1.36 -4.82 -5.47
C TYR A 41 2.21 -5.99 -5.94
N ASP A 42 1.74 -6.72 -6.94
CA ASP A 42 2.54 -7.69 -7.68
C ASP A 42 3.35 -6.96 -8.76
N ASP A 43 4.65 -7.24 -8.89
CA ASP A 43 5.53 -6.62 -9.89
C ASP A 43 5.73 -7.46 -11.17
N ALA A 44 5.02 -8.60 -11.30
CA ALA A 44 5.08 -9.46 -12.48
C ALA A 44 4.61 -8.77 -13.75
N SER A 45 3.53 -7.98 -13.68
CA SER A 45 2.97 -7.25 -14.80
C SER A 45 3.18 -5.75 -14.66
N LYS A 46 3.36 -5.07 -15.79
CA LYS A 46 3.36 -3.61 -15.91
C LYS A 46 1.98 -3.05 -16.27
N ASP A 47 1.00 -3.90 -16.46
CA ASP A 47 -0.37 -3.50 -16.76
C ASP A 47 -0.96 -2.70 -15.61
N LYS A 48 -1.59 -1.57 -15.95
CA LYS A 48 -2.19 -0.69 -14.94
C LYS A 48 -3.41 -1.34 -14.29
N ARG A 49 -3.44 -1.33 -12.98
CA ARG A 49 -4.49 -1.92 -12.13
C ARG A 49 -5.16 -0.87 -11.26
N PRO A 50 -6.43 -1.08 -10.89
CA PRO A 50 -7.11 -0.21 -9.91
C PRO A 50 -6.31 -0.08 -8.62
N GLY A 51 -6.40 1.09 -8.00
CA GLY A 51 -5.82 1.34 -6.69
C GLY A 51 -6.84 1.20 -5.57
N LEU A 52 -6.39 0.76 -4.40
CA LEU A 52 -7.21 0.69 -3.20
C LEU A 52 -6.49 1.35 -2.03
N VAL A 53 -7.16 2.26 -1.33
CA VAL A 53 -6.72 2.70 0.00
C VAL A 53 -7.30 1.73 1.03
N MET A 54 -6.44 0.99 1.71
CA MET A 54 -6.82 0.10 2.80
C MET A 54 -6.55 0.75 4.15
N VAL A 55 -7.59 0.92 4.96
CA VAL A 55 -7.43 1.36 6.35
C VAL A 55 -7.51 0.15 7.28
N PRO A 56 -6.44 -0.16 8.04
CA PRO A 56 -6.44 -1.27 8.99
C PRO A 56 -7.47 -1.09 10.11
N ASN A 57 -7.62 -2.12 10.94
CA ASN A 57 -8.38 -2.03 12.18
C ASN A 57 -7.73 -1.05 13.17
N TRP A 58 -8.28 -0.91 14.36
CA TRP A 58 -7.82 0.01 15.41
C TRP A 58 -6.37 -0.21 15.89
N MET A 59 -5.74 -1.36 15.56
CA MET A 59 -4.31 -1.57 15.84
C MET A 59 -3.39 -0.85 14.84
N GLY A 60 -3.95 -0.27 13.77
CA GLY A 60 -3.20 0.45 12.75
C GLY A 60 -2.38 -0.47 11.83
N VAL A 61 -1.34 0.10 11.24
CA VAL A 61 -0.47 -0.62 10.31
C VAL A 61 0.42 -1.60 11.06
N THR A 62 0.18 -2.90 10.86
CA THR A 62 0.88 -4.03 11.49
C THR A 62 1.38 -5.00 10.42
N LYS A 63 2.21 -5.97 10.81
CA LYS A 63 2.61 -7.06 9.91
C LYS A 63 1.39 -7.82 9.38
N ASP A 64 0.39 -8.06 10.22
CA ASP A 64 -0.86 -8.73 9.82
C ASP A 64 -1.62 -7.92 8.76
N SER A 65 -1.69 -6.59 8.89
CA SER A 65 -2.32 -5.75 7.87
C SER A 65 -1.56 -5.78 6.53
N VAL A 66 -0.23 -5.95 6.55
CA VAL A 66 0.57 -6.11 5.33
C VAL A 66 0.27 -7.43 4.64
N GLU A 67 0.21 -8.55 5.39
CA GLU A 67 -0.12 -9.85 4.81
C GLU A 67 -1.56 -9.90 4.26
N ARG A 68 -2.52 -9.26 4.94
CA ARG A 68 -3.88 -9.08 4.39
C ARG A 68 -3.89 -8.29 3.09
N ALA A 69 -3.15 -7.19 3.04
CA ALA A 69 -3.07 -6.38 1.83
C ALA A 69 -2.46 -7.16 0.67
N LYS A 70 -1.44 -7.98 0.91
CA LYS A 70 -0.86 -8.87 -0.10
C LYS A 70 -1.88 -9.88 -0.62
N ALA A 71 -2.62 -10.52 0.28
CA ALA A 71 -3.64 -11.51 -0.09
C ALA A 71 -4.79 -10.89 -0.91
N ILE A 72 -5.15 -9.62 -0.62
CA ILE A 72 -6.22 -8.91 -1.34
C ILE A 72 -5.71 -8.32 -2.65
N ALA A 73 -4.47 -7.81 -2.68
CA ALA A 73 -3.90 -7.22 -3.89
C ALA A 73 -3.84 -8.24 -5.02
N GLY A 74 -3.36 -9.45 -4.74
CA GLY A 74 -3.15 -10.43 -5.79
C GLY A 74 -2.43 -9.80 -6.99
N ASP A 75 -2.86 -10.17 -8.16
CA ASP A 75 -2.46 -9.58 -9.44
C ASP A 75 -3.43 -8.48 -9.93
N ASP A 76 -4.50 -8.20 -9.16
CA ASP A 76 -5.60 -7.32 -9.58
C ASP A 76 -5.47 -5.87 -9.09
N TYR A 77 -4.79 -5.60 -7.97
CA TYR A 77 -4.81 -4.28 -7.32
C TYR A 77 -3.44 -3.77 -6.91
N VAL A 78 -3.35 -2.43 -6.84
CA VAL A 78 -2.28 -1.72 -6.10
C VAL A 78 -2.90 -1.17 -4.82
N ILE A 79 -2.41 -1.58 -3.64
CA ILE A 79 -2.99 -1.20 -2.35
C ILE A 79 -2.05 -0.28 -1.58
N LEU A 80 -2.55 0.88 -1.13
CA LEU A 80 -1.90 1.66 -0.09
C LEU A 80 -2.50 1.29 1.27
N ILE A 81 -1.71 0.75 2.18
CA ILE A 81 -2.09 0.60 3.59
C ILE A 81 -1.90 1.94 4.27
N ALA A 82 -3.02 2.60 4.61
CA ALA A 82 -3.03 3.94 5.14
C ALA A 82 -2.85 3.96 6.67
N ASP A 83 -1.79 4.64 7.11
CA ASP A 83 -1.65 5.06 8.50
C ASP A 83 -2.58 6.26 8.76
N VAL A 84 -3.45 6.14 9.73
CA VAL A 84 -4.32 7.25 10.16
C VAL A 84 -3.97 7.77 11.56
N TYR A 85 -2.99 7.16 12.24
CA TYR A 85 -2.55 7.58 13.56
C TYR A 85 -1.35 8.52 13.54
N GLY A 86 -0.53 8.42 12.50
CA GLY A 86 0.72 9.15 12.36
C GLY A 86 1.95 8.30 12.63
N LYS A 87 3.04 8.63 11.96
CA LYS A 87 4.31 7.91 12.06
C LYS A 87 4.79 7.85 13.52
N GLY A 88 5.05 6.64 13.99
CA GLY A 88 5.47 6.38 15.38
C GLY A 88 4.30 6.09 16.35
N ASN A 89 3.07 6.40 15.99
CA ASN A 89 1.89 6.13 16.80
C ASN A 89 1.33 4.73 16.46
N ARG A 90 2.00 3.69 16.95
CA ARG A 90 1.56 2.28 16.80
C ARG A 90 1.10 1.78 18.17
N PRO A 91 -0.21 1.51 18.35
CA PRO A 91 -0.71 0.99 19.63
C PRO A 91 -0.14 -0.41 19.90
N LYS A 92 0.27 -0.63 21.13
CA LYS A 92 0.84 -1.90 21.59
C LYS A 92 -0.20 -2.79 22.29
N ASN A 93 -1.36 -2.25 22.63
CA ASN A 93 -2.44 -2.95 23.32
C ASN A 93 -3.80 -2.27 23.05
N ALA A 94 -4.88 -2.93 23.46
CA ALA A 94 -6.26 -2.47 23.24
C ALA A 94 -6.52 -1.09 23.88
N LYS A 95 -5.95 -0.77 25.05
CA LYS A 95 -6.14 0.52 25.71
C LYS A 95 -5.57 1.67 24.84
N GLN A 96 -4.36 1.51 24.35
CA GLN A 96 -3.74 2.50 23.45
C GLN A 96 -4.47 2.60 22.12
N ALA A 97 -4.90 1.47 21.54
CA ALA A 97 -5.67 1.43 20.31
C ALA A 97 -7.01 2.17 20.47
N GLY A 98 -7.72 1.93 21.57
CA GLY A 98 -8.96 2.63 21.90
C GLY A 98 -8.77 4.14 22.04
N ALA A 99 -7.72 4.59 22.72
CA ALA A 99 -7.39 5.99 22.89
C ALA A 99 -7.09 6.67 21.52
N LEU A 100 -6.27 6.06 20.68
CA LEU A 100 -5.94 6.58 19.36
C LEU A 100 -7.17 6.65 18.44
N ALA A 101 -7.94 5.56 18.35
CA ALA A 101 -9.16 5.53 17.57
C ALA A 101 -10.20 6.55 18.08
N GLY A 102 -10.33 6.67 19.41
CA GLY A 102 -11.22 7.65 20.04
C GLY A 102 -10.84 9.08 19.71
N SER A 103 -9.54 9.41 19.73
CA SER A 103 -9.04 10.75 19.41
C SER A 103 -9.35 11.21 17.97
N LEU A 104 -9.60 10.28 17.05
CA LEU A 104 -9.94 10.58 15.65
C LEU A 104 -11.45 10.68 15.40
N ARG A 105 -12.28 10.37 16.41
CA ARG A 105 -13.74 10.50 16.31
C ARG A 105 -14.25 11.86 16.79
N GLY A 106 -13.39 12.65 17.47
CA GLY A 106 -13.68 14.03 17.85
C GLY A 106 -13.57 14.99 16.65
N ASP A 107 -13.79 16.31 16.92
CA ASP A 107 -13.68 17.42 15.96
C ASP A 107 -14.42 17.18 14.62
N ASP A 108 -15.61 16.59 14.68
CA ASP A 108 -16.39 16.18 13.51
C ASP A 108 -15.60 15.34 12.50
N ARG A 109 -14.60 14.61 13.00
CA ARG A 109 -13.69 13.75 12.21
C ARG A 109 -12.88 14.50 11.15
N THR A 110 -12.75 15.82 11.26
CA THR A 110 -12.02 16.67 10.31
C THR A 110 -10.58 16.21 10.11
N ARG A 111 -9.90 15.84 11.22
CA ARG A 111 -8.54 15.29 11.13
C ARG A 111 -8.50 13.95 10.40
N LEU A 112 -9.46 13.08 10.66
CA LEU A 112 -9.53 11.78 10.00
C LEU A 112 -9.72 11.95 8.48
N ARG A 113 -10.66 12.81 8.09
CA ARG A 113 -10.89 13.13 6.66
C ARG A 113 -9.62 13.69 5.99
N ALA A 114 -8.94 14.64 6.62
CA ALA A 114 -7.71 15.19 6.08
C ALA A 114 -6.62 14.12 5.90
N ARG A 115 -6.48 13.19 6.85
CA ARG A 115 -5.53 12.08 6.77
C ARG A 115 -5.90 11.07 5.69
N MET A 116 -7.18 10.79 5.51
CA MET A 116 -7.66 9.93 4.42
C MET A 116 -7.42 10.56 3.05
N GLN A 117 -7.69 11.87 2.89
CA GLN A 117 -7.38 12.59 1.66
C GLN A 117 -5.87 12.60 1.36
N GLY A 118 -5.03 12.76 2.39
CA GLY A 118 -3.58 12.64 2.26
C GLY A 118 -3.12 11.26 1.80
N ALA A 119 -3.74 10.20 2.33
CA ALA A 119 -3.48 8.83 1.89
C ALA A 119 -3.91 8.61 0.43
N LEU A 120 -5.09 9.08 0.04
CA LEU A 120 -5.58 9.01 -1.34
C LEU A 120 -4.63 9.73 -2.32
N ALA A 121 -4.23 10.95 -2.00
CA ALA A 121 -3.28 11.72 -2.81
C ALA A 121 -1.93 10.99 -2.92
N THR A 122 -1.48 10.37 -1.82
CA THR A 122 -0.25 9.57 -1.79
C THR A 122 -0.33 8.35 -2.69
N LEU A 123 -1.45 7.62 -2.68
CA LEU A 123 -1.65 6.48 -3.59
C LEU A 123 -1.62 6.96 -5.05
N LYS A 124 -2.38 7.98 -5.40
CA LYS A 124 -2.41 8.54 -6.77
C LYS A 124 -1.01 8.92 -7.27
N ALA A 125 -0.19 9.51 -6.41
CA ALA A 125 1.19 9.88 -6.75
C ALA A 125 2.11 8.66 -7.03
N GLN A 126 1.70 7.44 -6.66
CA GLN A 126 2.47 6.24 -7.00
C GLN A 126 2.31 5.79 -8.46
N ALA A 127 1.37 6.31 -9.23
CA ALA A 127 1.14 5.92 -10.62
C ALA A 127 2.38 6.08 -11.53
N ALA A 128 3.32 6.95 -11.17
CA ALA A 128 4.60 7.10 -11.85
C ALA A 128 5.64 6.02 -11.50
N LYS A 129 5.40 5.21 -10.46
CA LYS A 129 6.39 4.29 -9.89
C LYS A 129 5.95 2.83 -9.88
N VAL A 130 4.63 2.59 -9.85
CA VAL A 130 4.03 1.26 -9.78
C VAL A 130 2.91 1.14 -10.82
N PRO A 131 2.46 -0.05 -11.20
CA PRO A 131 1.44 -0.25 -12.22
C PRO A 131 0.03 0.11 -11.72
N LEU A 132 -0.17 1.38 -11.35
CA LEU A 132 -1.40 1.94 -10.82
C LEU A 132 -2.16 2.72 -11.90
N ASP A 133 -3.45 2.43 -12.03
CA ASP A 133 -4.41 3.30 -12.71
C ASP A 133 -4.99 4.30 -11.69
N ALA A 134 -4.52 5.54 -11.75
CA ALA A 134 -4.90 6.59 -10.80
C ALA A 134 -6.34 7.12 -10.99
N ASP A 135 -7.01 6.74 -12.09
CA ASP A 135 -8.40 7.11 -12.37
C ASP A 135 -9.40 6.10 -11.81
N ARG A 136 -8.93 4.89 -11.45
CA ARG A 136 -9.72 3.82 -10.86
C ARG A 136 -9.27 3.55 -9.42
N ILE A 137 -9.77 4.36 -8.47
CA ILE A 137 -9.40 4.24 -7.05
C ILE A 137 -10.64 3.94 -6.23
N GLY A 138 -10.53 2.91 -5.39
CA GLY A 138 -11.48 2.59 -4.33
C GLY A 138 -10.85 2.68 -2.94
N ALA A 139 -11.65 2.45 -1.92
CA ALA A 139 -11.18 2.37 -0.55
C ALA A 139 -11.97 1.31 0.22
N PHE A 140 -11.32 0.67 1.17
CA PHE A 140 -11.95 -0.27 2.10
C PHE A 140 -11.20 -0.26 3.43
N GLY A 141 -11.84 -0.81 4.46
CA GLY A 141 -11.23 -0.88 5.77
C GLY A 141 -11.87 -1.93 6.66
N PHE A 142 -11.17 -2.26 7.74
CA PHE A 142 -11.60 -3.28 8.69
C PHE A 142 -11.94 -2.63 10.03
N CYS A 143 -13.13 -2.90 10.60
CA CYS A 143 -13.59 -2.39 11.88
C CYS A 143 -13.50 -0.84 11.92
N PHE A 144 -12.65 -0.26 12.78
CA PHE A 144 -12.38 1.18 12.81
C PHE A 144 -12.01 1.74 11.43
N GLY A 145 -11.21 1.00 10.65
CA GLY A 145 -10.83 1.41 9.30
C GLY A 145 -12.01 1.51 8.34
N GLY A 146 -13.03 0.66 8.49
CA GLY A 146 -14.28 0.78 7.74
C GLY A 146 -14.99 2.11 8.01
N SER A 147 -15.07 2.52 9.29
CA SER A 147 -15.60 3.85 9.64
C SER A 147 -14.78 4.99 9.05
N ALA A 148 -13.45 4.82 8.96
CA ALA A 148 -12.57 5.85 8.41
C ALA A 148 -12.75 6.05 6.91
N VAL A 149 -13.10 4.99 6.18
CA VAL A 149 -13.34 5.04 4.72
C VAL A 149 -14.65 5.76 4.37
N LEU A 150 -15.63 5.73 5.27
CA LEU A 150 -16.94 6.36 5.05
C LEU A 150 -16.92 7.89 5.25
N GLU A 151 -15.81 8.45 5.70
CA GLU A 151 -15.60 9.88 5.89
C GLU A 151 -15.03 10.57 4.65
#